data_853e31faf1ff71fa4442ae6c645b0ad1
#
_entry.id   853e31faf1ff71fa4442ae6c645b0ad1
#
_cell.length_a   1.000
_cell.length_b   1.000
_cell.length_c   1.000
_cell.angle_alpha   90.00
_cell.angle_beta   90.00
_cell.angle_gamma   90.00
#
_symmetry.space_group_name_H-M   'P 1'
#
loop_
_entity.id
_entity.type
_entity.pdbx_description
1 polymer ?
#
loop_
_entity_poly.entity_id
_entity_poly.type
_entity_poly.pdbx_seq_one_letter_code
_entity_poly.pdbx_strand_id
1 'polypeptide(L)'
;LSLHVNDDFLQLEYTEDLKPYDEARYFEEEGNEPFDAHSSQQMQIMMRRIGETMGLDEYSLKKLEVFLRTELPFFAVTRRLVFQWVTQNFLY
;
A
#
# COMPACT_ATOMS: atom_id res chain seq x y z
N LEU A 1 -4.11 17.61 -0.02
CA LEU A 1 -3.81 17.15 -1.38
C LEU A 1 -3.83 15.63 -1.43
N SER A 2 -4.60 15.05 -2.33
CA SER A 2 -4.58 13.62 -2.53
C SER A 2 -3.45 13.27 -3.52
N LEU A 3 -2.80 12.15 -3.27
CA LEU A 3 -1.73 11.66 -4.12
C LEU A 3 -2.33 10.95 -5.34
N HIS A 4 -1.71 11.14 -6.49
CA HIS A 4 -2.15 10.52 -7.74
C HIS A 4 -1.51 9.15 -7.91
N VAL A 5 -1.96 8.18 -7.10
CA VAL A 5 -1.53 6.80 -7.24
C VAL A 5 -2.68 6.03 -7.88
N ASN A 6 -2.52 5.70 -9.15
CA ASN A 6 -3.51 4.95 -9.92
C ASN A 6 -2.80 3.83 -10.69
N ASP A 7 -3.54 3.10 -11.53
CA ASP A 7 -2.97 1.98 -12.27
C ASP A 7 -1.76 2.38 -13.12
N ASP A 8 -1.80 3.58 -13.72
CA ASP A 8 -0.71 4.05 -14.58
C ASP A 8 0.57 4.37 -13.78
N PHE A 9 0.44 4.66 -12.50
CA PHE A 9 1.59 4.94 -11.64
C PHE A 9 2.37 3.68 -11.30
N LEU A 10 1.69 2.54 -11.19
CA LEU A 10 2.29 1.30 -10.72
C LEU A 10 3.28 0.75 -11.74
N GLN A 11 4.40 0.20 -11.27
CA GLN A 11 5.49 -0.31 -12.10
C GLN A 11 5.53 -1.82 -12.17
N LEU A 12 4.95 -2.50 -11.19
CA LEU A 12 5.02 -3.96 -11.07
C LEU A 12 3.80 -4.61 -11.71
N GLU A 13 3.84 -5.93 -11.83
CA GLU A 13 2.72 -6.69 -12.35
C GLU A 13 1.78 -7.07 -11.22
N TYR A 14 0.48 -7.09 -11.52
CA TYR A 14 -0.56 -7.34 -10.54
C TYR A 14 -1.57 -8.33 -11.07
N THR A 15 -2.22 -9.03 -10.15
CA THR A 15 -3.35 -9.89 -10.49
C THR A 15 -4.60 -9.02 -10.67
N GLU A 16 -5.57 -9.53 -11.44
CA GLU A 16 -6.82 -8.82 -11.64
C GLU A 16 -7.68 -8.94 -10.38
N ASP A 17 -8.19 -7.80 -9.91
CA ASP A 17 -9.08 -7.77 -8.75
C ASP A 17 -10.49 -8.18 -9.17
N LEU A 18 -11.12 -9.03 -8.36
CA LEU A 18 -12.46 -9.52 -8.65
C LEU A 18 -13.55 -8.50 -8.32
N LYS A 19 -13.26 -7.57 -7.40
CA LYS A 19 -14.22 -6.54 -6.98
C LYS A 19 -13.46 -5.33 -6.48
N PRO A 20 -14.10 -4.15 -6.48
CA PRO A 20 -13.45 -2.95 -5.94
C PRO A 20 -13.38 -3.00 -4.42
N TYR A 21 -12.42 -2.29 -3.87
CA TYR A 21 -12.28 -2.08 -2.43
C TYR A 21 -12.78 -0.70 -2.06
N ASP A 22 -13.42 -0.59 -0.90
CA ASP A 22 -13.88 0.68 -0.37
C ASP A 22 -12.75 1.29 0.46
N GLU A 23 -12.13 2.35 -0.06
CA GLU A 23 -10.97 2.97 0.58
C GLU A 23 -11.31 3.53 1.97
N ALA A 24 -12.54 4.02 2.15
CA ALA A 24 -12.96 4.56 3.44
C ALA A 24 -13.03 3.50 4.54
N ARG A 25 -13.31 2.26 4.16
CA ARG A 25 -13.42 1.15 5.12
C ARG A 25 -12.16 0.30 5.21
N TYR A 26 -11.22 0.52 4.32
CA TYR A 26 -10.10 -0.39 4.12
C TYR A 26 -9.28 -0.60 5.39
N PHE A 27 -9.01 0.46 6.13
CA PHE A 27 -8.26 0.39 7.38
C PHE A 27 -9.15 0.43 8.62
N GLU A 28 -10.20 1.26 8.59
CA GLU A 28 -11.02 1.51 9.78
C GLU A 28 -11.83 0.27 10.19
N GLU A 29 -12.47 -0.36 9.22
CA GLU A 29 -13.32 -1.51 9.50
C GLU A 29 -12.65 -2.83 9.13
N GLU A 30 -11.77 -2.83 8.13
CA GLU A 30 -11.18 -4.04 7.58
C GLU A 30 -9.66 -4.08 7.75
N GLY A 31 -9.14 -3.36 8.73
CA GLY A 31 -7.70 -3.31 8.96
C GLY A 31 -7.06 -4.64 9.36
N ASN A 32 -7.85 -5.57 9.90
CA ASN A 32 -7.35 -6.89 10.28
C ASN A 32 -7.39 -7.89 9.13
N GLU A 33 -7.92 -7.49 7.96
CA GLU A 33 -7.89 -8.34 6.77
C GLU A 33 -6.47 -8.43 6.21
N PRO A 34 -6.15 -9.53 5.52
CA PRO A 34 -4.81 -9.66 4.93
C PRO A 34 -4.54 -8.59 3.89
N PHE A 35 -3.28 -8.12 3.83
CA PHE A 35 -2.82 -7.24 2.77
C PHE A 35 -2.29 -8.09 1.62
N ASP A 36 -2.81 -7.86 0.42
CA ASP A 36 -2.36 -8.55 -0.78
C ASP A 36 -1.54 -7.60 -1.65
N ALA A 37 -0.22 -7.81 -1.64
CA ALA A 37 0.70 -6.97 -2.41
C ALA A 37 0.62 -7.22 -3.92
N HIS A 38 -0.15 -8.23 -4.34
CA HIS A 38 -0.38 -8.50 -5.76
C HIS A 38 -1.70 -7.92 -6.27
N SER A 39 -2.51 -7.34 -5.40
CA SER A 39 -3.72 -6.63 -5.78
C SER A 39 -3.38 -5.18 -6.10
N SER A 40 -3.68 -4.74 -7.34
CA SER A 40 -3.36 -3.37 -7.72
C SER A 40 -4.14 -2.35 -6.89
N GLN A 41 -5.40 -2.65 -6.59
CA GLN A 41 -6.22 -1.73 -5.79
C GLN A 41 -5.72 -1.61 -4.35
N GLN A 42 -5.37 -2.75 -3.72
CA GLN A 42 -4.85 -2.71 -2.36
C GLN A 42 -3.49 -2.00 -2.32
N MET A 43 -2.65 -2.23 -3.33
CA MET A 43 -1.36 -1.55 -3.40
C MET A 43 -1.55 -0.03 -3.51
N GLN A 44 -2.47 0.41 -4.36
CA GLN A 44 -2.76 1.84 -4.51
C GLN A 44 -3.25 2.46 -3.21
N ILE A 45 -4.19 1.80 -2.52
CA ILE A 45 -4.74 2.31 -1.27
C ILE A 45 -3.64 2.41 -0.21
N MET A 46 -2.84 1.36 -0.08
CA MET A 46 -1.76 1.34 0.91
C MET A 46 -0.72 2.42 0.62
N MET A 47 -0.32 2.56 -0.65
CA MET A 47 0.65 3.57 -1.04
C MET A 47 0.14 5.00 -0.78
N ARG A 48 -1.14 5.26 -1.08
CA ARG A 48 -1.72 6.58 -0.79
C ARG A 48 -1.71 6.87 0.71
N ARG A 49 -2.15 5.89 1.52
CA ARG A 49 -2.21 6.10 2.97
C ARG A 49 -0.82 6.32 3.56
N ILE A 50 0.13 5.48 3.21
CA ILE A 50 1.51 5.62 3.71
C ILE A 50 2.14 6.90 3.18
N GLY A 51 1.96 7.17 1.88
CA GLY A 51 2.52 8.36 1.26
C GLY A 51 2.03 9.66 1.90
N GLU A 52 0.74 9.73 2.20
CA GLU A 52 0.18 10.90 2.88
C GLU A 52 0.67 11.02 4.31
N THR A 53 0.75 9.89 5.02
CA THR A 53 1.20 9.87 6.41
C THR A 53 2.65 10.31 6.54
N MET A 54 3.51 9.84 5.63
CA MET A 54 4.96 10.11 5.67
C MET A 54 5.38 11.31 4.82
N GLY A 55 4.47 11.89 4.05
CA GLY A 55 4.79 13.02 3.18
C GLY A 55 5.70 12.65 2.03
N LEU A 56 5.48 11.50 1.41
CA LEU A 56 6.36 10.99 0.35
C LEU A 56 6.14 11.71 -0.97
N ASP A 57 7.23 11.93 -1.71
CA ASP A 57 7.16 12.45 -3.08
C ASP A 57 7.00 11.27 -4.06
N GLU A 58 6.90 11.60 -5.35
CA GLU A 58 6.68 10.60 -6.39
C GLU A 58 7.79 9.56 -6.44
N TYR A 59 9.04 10.00 -6.31
CA TYR A 59 10.19 9.11 -6.36
C TYR A 59 10.14 8.11 -5.20
N SER A 60 9.84 8.60 -4.00
CA SER A 60 9.75 7.75 -2.82
C SER A 60 8.57 6.79 -2.89
N LEU A 61 7.45 7.23 -3.51
CA LEU A 61 6.30 6.34 -3.73
C LEU A 61 6.67 5.19 -4.65
N LYS A 62 7.49 5.42 -5.67
CA LYS A 62 7.93 4.34 -6.55
C LYS A 62 8.80 3.33 -5.81
N LYS A 63 9.64 3.80 -4.90
CA LYS A 63 10.42 2.92 -4.03
C LYS A 63 9.52 2.15 -3.07
N LEU A 64 8.47 2.80 -2.57
CA LEU A 64 7.52 2.19 -1.65
C LEU A 64 6.81 1.01 -2.30
N GLU A 65 6.45 1.12 -3.57
CA GLU A 65 5.80 0.02 -4.28
C GLU A 65 6.65 -1.25 -4.24
N VAL A 66 7.92 -1.12 -4.57
CA VAL A 66 8.84 -2.26 -4.54
C VAL A 66 9.02 -2.78 -3.12
N PHE A 67 9.15 -1.87 -2.16
CA PHE A 67 9.31 -2.22 -0.76
C PHE A 67 8.13 -3.05 -0.24
N LEU A 68 6.91 -2.64 -0.57
CA LEU A 68 5.71 -3.36 -0.15
C LEU A 68 5.61 -4.76 -0.79
N ARG A 69 6.17 -4.94 -1.97
CA ARG A 69 6.15 -6.23 -2.65
C ARG A 69 7.23 -7.17 -2.13
N THR A 70 8.42 -6.66 -1.76
CA THR A 70 9.59 -7.49 -1.58
C THR A 70 10.18 -7.46 -0.17
N GLU A 71 9.89 -6.45 0.64
CA GLU A 71 10.61 -6.24 1.91
C GLU A 71 9.77 -6.44 3.16
N LEU A 72 8.51 -6.85 3.05
CA LEU A 72 7.68 -7.04 4.23
C LEU A 72 8.13 -8.28 5.00
N PRO A 73 8.23 -8.17 6.35
CA PRO A 73 8.55 -9.34 7.16
C PRO A 73 7.37 -10.30 7.20
N PHE A 74 7.66 -11.56 7.52
CA PHE A 74 6.63 -12.60 7.48
C PHE A 74 5.45 -12.33 8.43
N PHE A 75 5.67 -11.56 9.50
CA PHE A 75 4.61 -11.28 10.48
C PHE A 75 3.72 -10.10 10.06
N ALA A 76 4.12 -9.30 9.08
CA ALA A 76 3.33 -8.16 8.63
C ALA A 76 2.33 -8.62 7.57
N VAL A 77 1.26 -9.29 8.04
CA VAL A 77 0.29 -9.92 7.13
C VAL A 77 -1.01 -9.16 7.01
N THR A 78 -1.43 -8.43 8.04
CA THR A 78 -2.68 -7.65 7.96
C THR A 78 -2.40 -6.24 7.48
N ARG A 79 -3.47 -5.57 7.02
CA ARG A 79 -3.35 -4.19 6.52
C ARG A 79 -2.78 -3.24 7.58
N ARG A 80 -3.25 -3.37 8.83
CA ARG A 80 -2.75 -2.53 9.92
C ARG A 80 -1.29 -2.82 10.24
N LEU A 81 -0.93 -4.09 10.29
CA LEU A 81 0.46 -4.46 10.60
C LEU A 81 1.41 -3.98 9.52
N VAL A 82 1.01 -4.11 8.25
CA VAL A 82 1.81 -3.60 7.14
C VAL A 82 2.00 -2.09 7.26
N PHE A 83 0.91 -1.37 7.47
CA PHE A 83 0.97 0.08 7.60
C PHE A 83 1.88 0.50 8.76
N GLN A 84 1.69 -0.10 9.93
CA GLN A 84 2.48 0.23 11.11
C GLN A 84 3.96 -0.06 10.90
N TRP A 85 4.25 -1.25 10.38
CA TRP A 85 5.65 -1.65 10.17
C TRP A 85 6.36 -0.76 9.15
N VAL A 86 5.70 -0.50 8.02
CA VAL A 86 6.29 0.28 6.95
C VAL A 86 6.53 1.73 7.39
N THR A 87 5.56 2.34 8.07
CA THR A 87 5.74 3.74 8.51
C THR A 87 6.87 3.89 9.51
N GLN A 88 7.28 2.81 10.18
CA GLN A 88 8.39 2.85 11.13
C GLN A 88 9.73 2.44 10.52
N ASN A 89 9.71 1.74 9.40
CA ASN A 89 10.93 1.12 8.86
C ASN A 89 11.31 1.55 7.44
N PHE A 90 10.40 2.15 6.70
CA PHE A 90 10.69 2.55 5.33
C PHE A 90 11.58 3.79 5.32
N LEU A 91 12.73 3.69 4.68
CA LEU A 91 13.68 4.81 4.53
C LEU A 91 13.58 5.36 3.10
N TYR A 92 13.21 6.63 3.00
CA TYR A 92 13.00 7.28 1.71
C TYR A 92 13.92 8.46 1.44
#